data_01edf8e2e7dff313bd9dba8bd8745dae
#
_entry.id   01edf8e2e7dff313bd9dba8bd8745dae
#
_cell.length_a   1.000
_cell.length_b   1.000
_cell.length_c   1.000
_cell.angle_alpha   90.00
_cell.angle_beta   90.00
_cell.angle_gamma   90.00
#
_symmetry.space_group_name_H-M   'P 1'
#
loop_
_entity.id
_entity.type
_entity.pdbx_description
1 polymer ?
#
loop_
_entity_poly.entity_id
_entity_poly.type
_entity_poly.pdbx_seq_one_letter_code
_entity_poly.pdbx_strand_id
1 'polypeptide(L)'
;MDKFYQWEGDDLRLNILGTPGAKQTKIGKVRGNQLKVSVSCAAEKGKATACMIKFLAEQFKVKESDITLVFGLTSINKQFLIETPKRLPDIIKS
;
A
#
# COMPACT_ATOMS: atom_id res chain seq x y z
N MET A 1 6.26 -7.14 -12.66
CA MET A 1 6.76 -5.80 -12.26
C MET A 1 8.14 -5.95 -11.67
N ASP A 2 9.12 -5.22 -12.19
CA ASP A 2 10.48 -5.24 -11.69
C ASP A 2 10.65 -4.36 -10.46
N LYS A 3 9.83 -3.33 -10.37
CA LYS A 3 9.82 -2.40 -9.24
C LYS A 3 8.62 -2.68 -8.35
N PHE A 4 8.64 -2.08 -7.14
CA PHE A 4 7.50 -2.22 -6.25
C PHE A 4 6.28 -1.39 -6.70
N TYR A 5 6.42 -0.58 -7.74
CA TYR A 5 5.32 0.20 -8.28
C TYR A 5 5.40 0.28 -9.81
N GLN A 6 4.25 0.58 -10.42
CA GLN A 6 4.14 0.77 -11.87
C GLN A 6 3.03 1.78 -12.13
N TRP A 7 3.33 2.75 -13.00
CA TRP A 7 2.33 3.71 -13.44
C TRP A 7 1.48 3.11 -14.57
N GLU A 8 0.16 3.30 -14.47
CA GLU A 8 -0.81 2.94 -15.50
C GLU A 8 -1.62 4.19 -15.81
N GLY A 9 -1.14 4.98 -16.76
CA GLY A 9 -1.68 6.32 -16.96
C GLY A 9 -1.43 7.18 -15.73
N ASP A 10 -2.48 7.72 -15.15
CA ASP A 10 -2.41 8.54 -13.94
C ASP A 10 -2.58 7.73 -12.66
N ASP A 11 -2.78 6.41 -12.79
CA ASP A 11 -2.98 5.53 -11.65
C ASP A 11 -1.69 4.81 -11.27
N LEU A 12 -1.54 4.51 -10.00
CA LEU A 12 -0.34 3.88 -9.47
C LEU A 12 -0.67 2.48 -8.96
N ARG A 13 0.00 1.48 -9.53
CA ARG A 13 -0.07 0.10 -9.05
C ARG A 13 1.09 -0.14 -8.10
N LEU A 14 0.79 -0.66 -6.91
CA LEU A 14 1.74 -0.72 -5.81
C LEU A 14 1.78 -2.12 -5.20
N ASN A 15 2.96 -2.75 -5.21
CA ASN A 15 3.19 -4.03 -4.56
C ASN A 15 3.67 -3.82 -3.14
N ILE A 16 2.98 -4.42 -2.19
CA ILE A 16 3.27 -4.25 -0.77
C ILE A 16 3.53 -5.59 -0.10
N LEU A 17 4.54 -5.59 0.77
CA LEU A 17 4.76 -6.65 1.74
C LEU A 17 4.31 -6.09 3.10
N GLY A 18 3.18 -6.57 3.60
CA GLY A 18 2.58 -6.06 4.83
C GLY A 18 3.13 -6.71 6.08
N THR A 19 3.26 -5.92 7.15
CA THR A 19 3.63 -6.41 8.49
C THR A 19 2.53 -6.00 9.44
N PRO A 20 1.55 -6.88 9.72
CA PRO A 20 0.48 -6.56 10.67
C PRO A 20 0.95 -6.66 12.10
N GLY A 21 0.22 -6.06 13.03
CA GLY A 21 0.52 -6.12 14.44
C GLY A 21 1.81 -5.40 14.84
N ALA A 22 2.27 -4.46 14.03
CA ALA A 22 3.48 -3.69 14.32
C ALA A 22 3.19 -2.62 15.38
N LYS A 23 4.24 -2.08 15.99
CA LYS A 23 4.10 -1.00 16.96
C LYS A 23 3.63 0.30 16.32
N GLN A 24 4.01 0.52 15.08
CA GLN A 24 3.68 1.74 14.35
C GLN A 24 3.26 1.40 12.93
N THR A 25 2.36 2.23 12.39
CA THR A 25 1.99 2.17 10.98
C THR A 25 2.94 3.08 10.22
N LYS A 26 3.75 2.51 9.33
CA LYS A 26 4.75 3.28 8.59
C LYS A 26 5.18 2.58 7.32
N ILE A 27 5.74 3.37 6.40
CA ILE A 27 6.41 2.87 5.22
C ILE A 27 7.82 2.45 5.61
N GLY A 28 8.19 1.23 5.26
CA GLY A 28 9.52 0.70 5.50
C GLY A 28 10.38 0.71 4.24
N LYS A 29 11.28 -0.27 4.14
CA LYS A 29 12.22 -0.37 3.03
C LYS A 29 11.63 -1.15 1.85
N VAL A 30 12.18 -0.92 0.68
CA VAL A 30 11.90 -1.74 -0.49
C VAL A 30 12.63 -3.07 -0.35
N ARG A 31 11.93 -4.16 -0.62
CA ARG A 31 12.52 -5.50 -0.62
C ARG A 31 12.10 -6.21 -1.90
N GLY A 32 13.06 -6.39 -2.81
CA GLY A 32 12.75 -6.95 -4.12
C GLY A 32 11.80 -6.03 -4.87
N ASN A 33 10.68 -6.58 -5.31
CA ASN A 33 9.64 -5.82 -6.01
C ASN A 33 8.47 -5.45 -5.09
N GLN A 34 8.72 -5.33 -3.79
CA GLN A 34 7.70 -4.99 -2.81
C GLN A 34 8.17 -3.87 -1.89
N LEU A 35 7.24 -3.02 -1.47
CA LEU A 35 7.49 -2.01 -0.46
C LEU A 35 6.97 -2.55 0.87
N LYS A 36 7.82 -2.60 1.89
CA LYS A 36 7.39 -3.02 3.22
C LYS A 36 6.55 -1.92 3.83
N VAL A 37 5.36 -2.27 4.30
CA VAL A 37 4.47 -1.35 5.02
C VAL A 37 4.00 -2.05 6.28
N SER A 38 4.28 -1.42 7.42
CA SER A 38 3.84 -1.92 8.73
C SER A 38 2.53 -1.27 9.09
N VAL A 39 1.62 -2.03 9.68
CA VAL A 39 0.38 -1.50 10.23
C VAL A 39 0.20 -2.01 11.66
N SER A 40 -0.34 -1.16 12.53
CA SER A 40 -0.54 -1.52 13.94
C SER A 40 -1.75 -2.42 14.17
N CYS A 41 -2.61 -2.57 13.16
CA CYS A 41 -3.79 -3.41 13.26
C CYS A 41 -3.43 -4.89 13.13
N ALA A 42 -4.18 -5.75 13.82
CA ALA A 42 -3.98 -7.19 13.75
C ALA A 42 -4.42 -7.76 12.38
N ALA A 43 -3.83 -8.88 11.98
CA ALA A 43 -4.13 -9.54 10.71
C ALA A 43 -5.36 -10.44 10.84
N GLU A 44 -6.48 -9.88 11.30
CA GLU A 44 -7.73 -10.63 11.49
C GLU A 44 -8.79 -10.16 10.50
N LYS A 45 -9.39 -11.11 9.78
CA LYS A 45 -10.57 -10.82 8.94
C LYS A 45 -10.41 -9.59 8.04
N GLY A 46 -9.21 -9.37 7.51
CA GLY A 46 -8.96 -8.24 6.64
C GLY A 46 -8.77 -6.90 7.34
N LYS A 47 -8.67 -6.85 8.67
CA LYS A 47 -8.48 -5.60 9.40
C LYS A 47 -7.17 -4.91 9.03
N ALA A 48 -6.08 -5.67 8.89
CA ALA A 48 -4.79 -5.09 8.49
C ALA A 48 -4.88 -4.44 7.11
N THR A 49 -5.62 -5.05 6.18
CA THR A 49 -5.82 -4.48 4.84
C THR A 49 -6.61 -3.17 4.92
N ALA A 50 -7.67 -3.11 5.74
CA ALA A 50 -8.45 -1.89 5.91
C ALA A 50 -7.59 -0.76 6.50
N CYS A 51 -6.77 -1.08 7.50
CA CYS A 51 -5.83 -0.12 8.09
C CYS A 51 -4.81 0.37 7.07
N MET A 52 -4.34 -0.53 6.21
CA MET A 52 -3.37 -0.18 5.17
C MET A 52 -4.00 0.75 4.13
N ILE A 53 -5.22 0.49 3.72
CA ILE A 53 -5.93 1.37 2.77
C ILE A 53 -6.07 2.78 3.37
N LYS A 54 -6.46 2.87 4.63
CA LYS A 54 -6.59 4.15 5.32
C LYS A 54 -5.26 4.90 5.34
N PHE A 55 -4.18 4.19 5.68
CA PHE A 55 -2.84 4.75 5.72
C PHE A 55 -2.39 5.22 4.34
N LEU A 56 -2.57 4.40 3.31
CA LEU A 56 -2.20 4.75 1.95
C LEU A 56 -3.00 5.95 1.44
N ALA A 57 -4.28 6.04 1.78
CA ALA A 57 -5.11 7.18 1.41
C ALA A 57 -4.52 8.48 1.96
N GLU A 58 -4.03 8.45 3.20
CA GLU A 58 -3.37 9.61 3.81
C GLU A 58 -2.05 9.94 3.10
N GLN A 59 -1.24 8.92 2.79
CA GLN A 59 0.07 9.11 2.17
C GLN A 59 -0.03 9.67 0.75
N PHE A 60 -1.03 9.25 0.00
CA PHE A 60 -1.20 9.66 -1.40
C PHE A 60 -2.24 10.76 -1.57
N LYS A 61 -2.83 11.22 -0.49
CA LYS A 61 -3.88 12.26 -0.45
C LYS A 61 -5.03 11.97 -1.40
N VAL A 62 -5.57 10.78 -1.26
CA VAL A 62 -6.76 10.33 -1.99
C VAL A 62 -7.78 9.82 -0.98
N LYS A 63 -8.99 9.55 -1.47
CA LYS A 63 -10.02 8.90 -0.66
C LYS A 63 -9.73 7.41 -0.58
N GLU A 64 -10.21 6.75 0.46
CA GLU A 64 -10.09 5.30 0.56
C GLU A 64 -10.76 4.62 -0.64
N SER A 65 -11.87 5.18 -1.13
CA SER A 65 -12.56 4.65 -2.31
C SER A 65 -11.76 4.77 -3.61
N ASP A 66 -10.70 5.56 -3.63
CA ASP A 66 -9.80 5.67 -4.78
C ASP A 66 -8.73 4.57 -4.77
N ILE A 67 -8.72 3.72 -3.76
CA ILE A 67 -7.75 2.64 -3.62
C ILE A 67 -8.46 1.31 -3.76
N THR A 68 -8.00 0.49 -4.71
CA THR A 68 -8.54 -0.83 -4.95
C THR A 68 -7.52 -1.88 -4.56
N LEU A 69 -7.95 -2.86 -3.75
CA LEU A 69 -7.12 -4.02 -3.46
C LEU A 69 -7.21 -4.96 -4.67
N VAL A 70 -6.11 -5.15 -5.35
CA VAL A 70 -6.05 -6.03 -6.52
C VAL A 70 -6.00 -7.49 -6.08
N PHE A 71 -5.14 -7.80 -5.08
CA PHE A 71 -5.09 -9.13 -4.47
C PHE A 71 -4.49 -9.04 -3.07
N GLY A 72 -4.66 -10.11 -2.31
CA GLY A 72 -3.99 -10.28 -1.03
C GLY A 72 -4.77 -9.82 0.20
N LEU A 73 -6.10 -9.95 0.20
CA LEU A 73 -6.93 -9.48 1.34
C LEU A 73 -6.43 -10.01 2.69
N THR A 74 -6.07 -11.29 2.74
CA THR A 74 -5.62 -11.93 3.99
C THR A 74 -4.16 -12.40 3.91
N SER A 75 -3.42 -11.92 2.92
CA SER A 75 -2.02 -12.25 2.72
C SER A 75 -1.12 -11.08 3.10
N ILE A 76 0.13 -11.35 3.47
CA ILE A 76 1.12 -10.29 3.64
C ILE A 76 1.56 -9.73 2.29
N ASN A 77 1.36 -10.48 1.21
CA ASN A 77 1.65 -10.02 -0.15
C ASN A 77 0.39 -9.38 -0.73
N LYS A 78 0.43 -8.10 -0.98
CA LYS A 78 -0.73 -7.34 -1.45
C LYS A 78 -0.37 -6.50 -2.65
N GLN A 79 -1.38 -6.20 -3.46
CA GLN A 79 -1.23 -5.22 -4.53
C GLN A 79 -2.43 -4.29 -4.50
N PHE A 80 -2.14 -3.00 -4.57
CA PHE A 80 -3.16 -1.95 -4.61
C PHE A 80 -3.05 -1.15 -5.90
N LEU A 81 -4.18 -0.67 -6.36
CA LEU A 81 -4.24 0.33 -7.43
C LEU A 81 -4.77 1.62 -6.82
N ILE A 82 -3.99 2.68 -6.93
CA ILE A 82 -4.32 3.99 -6.37
C ILE A 82 -4.67 4.92 -7.53
N GLU A 83 -5.92 5.38 -7.57
CA GLU A 83 -6.39 6.26 -8.63
C GLU A 83 -5.89 7.69 -8.41
N THR A 84 -5.23 8.22 -9.41
CA THR A 84 -4.80 9.63 -9.50
C THR A 84 -4.27 10.18 -8.17
N PRO A 85 -3.15 9.65 -7.66
CA PRO A 85 -2.60 10.13 -6.40
C PRO A 85 -2.25 11.62 -6.47
N LYS A 86 -2.58 12.36 -5.41
CA LYS A 86 -2.35 13.81 -5.31
C LYS A 86 -1.01 14.13 -4.68
N ARG A 87 -0.39 13.15 -4.02
CA ARG A 87 0.89 13.28 -3.35
C ARG A 87 1.64 11.95 -3.49
N LEU A 88 2.96 12.01 -3.60
CA LEU A 88 3.80 10.83 -3.66
C LEU A 88 4.80 10.84 -2.51
N PRO A 89 4.90 9.73 -1.75
CA PRO A 89 6.03 9.56 -0.84
C PRO A 89 7.35 9.64 -1.60
N ASP A 90 8.41 10.08 -0.94
CA ASP A 90 9.73 10.31 -1.56
C ASP A 90 10.27 9.09 -2.30
N ILE A 91 9.88 7.90 -1.88
CA ILE A 91 10.36 6.65 -2.45
C ILE A 91 9.77 6.35 -3.84
N ILE A 92 8.73 7.07 -4.24
CA ILE A 92 8.06 6.89 -5.52
C ILE A 92 8.35 8.07 -6.44
N LYS A 93 8.77 7.78 -7.65
CA LYS A 93 9.03 8.78 -8.68
C LYS A 93 7.86 8.87 -9.65
N SER A 94 7.54 10.07 -10.04
CA SER A 94 6.48 10.31 -11.03
C SER A 94 6.93 9.98 -12.45
#